data_68a0fa8a2efe3cc80e7fa3fb268ef319
#
_entry.id   68a0fa8a2efe3cc80e7fa3fb268ef319
#
_cell.length_a   1.000
_cell.length_b   1.000
_cell.length_c   1.000
_cell.angle_alpha   90.00
_cell.angle_beta   90.00
_cell.angle_gamma   90.00
#
_symmetry.space_group_name_H-M   'P 1'
#
loop_
_entity.id
_entity.type
_entity.pdbx_description
1 polymer ?
#
loop_
_entity_poly.entity_id
_entity_poly.type
_entity_poly.pdbx_seq_one_letter_code
_entity_poly.pdbx_strand_id
1 'polypeptide(L)'
;MTDATAPAVDFVDAGSSGPIIVLVHSSVSGARQWRRLMDDLKDRFRSRAVNLFGYGKTPAWQGNRSQTLEDQAGLVVAALPADENEVYLVGHSFGGSVAMKAAALMGGRVTKLVLLETNPFYLLQQAGHMEAFAEAQALRDCIKEFGASGRWEIAAERFADYWGGPGTWRDTPLERRAAFETAIRPNFFEWDAVMDETTSARQWADLLPPATQIIYDPGTVLPIRTIVEVLRGTGAQWTYSEVPGGGHMAPLTRPDLINPVVAEFLRA
;
A
#
# COMPACT_ATOMS: atom_id res chain seq x y z
N MET A 1 -24.83 18.04 -13.61
CA MET A 1 -23.98 17.39 -12.60
C MET A 1 -24.51 15.97 -12.47
N THR A 2 -23.89 15.03 -13.14
CA THR A 2 -24.22 13.60 -13.02
C THR A 2 -23.72 13.13 -11.67
N ASP A 3 -24.65 12.69 -10.84
CA ASP A 3 -24.40 12.02 -9.56
C ASP A 3 -23.58 10.76 -9.88
N ALA A 4 -22.26 10.87 -9.81
CA ALA A 4 -21.37 9.74 -9.99
C ALA A 4 -21.51 8.88 -8.74
N THR A 5 -22.36 7.87 -8.79
CA THR A 5 -22.44 6.84 -7.75
C THR A 5 -21.02 6.35 -7.46
N ALA A 6 -20.61 6.39 -6.19
CA ALA A 6 -19.31 5.88 -5.76
C ALA A 6 -19.10 4.47 -6.33
N PRO A 7 -17.91 4.16 -6.86
CA PRO A 7 -17.66 2.85 -7.45
C PRO A 7 -17.91 1.74 -6.43
N ALA A 8 -18.50 0.63 -6.88
CA ALA A 8 -18.70 -0.53 -6.04
C ALA A 8 -17.33 -1.08 -5.60
N VAL A 9 -17.08 -1.08 -4.29
CA VAL A 9 -15.83 -1.56 -3.70
C VAL A 9 -15.96 -3.02 -3.32
N ASP A 10 -15.06 -3.85 -3.83
CA ASP A 10 -14.95 -5.26 -3.44
C ASP A 10 -14.04 -5.40 -2.21
N PHE A 11 -14.43 -6.21 -1.25
CA PHE A 11 -13.66 -6.46 -0.04
C PHE A 11 -13.91 -7.86 0.54
N VAL A 12 -13.08 -8.26 1.47
CA VAL A 12 -13.21 -9.50 2.23
C VAL A 12 -13.24 -9.16 3.72
N ASP A 13 -14.22 -9.71 4.44
CA ASP A 13 -14.38 -9.51 5.88
C ASP A 13 -13.97 -10.76 6.68
N ALA A 14 -13.49 -10.52 7.91
CA ALA A 14 -13.30 -11.56 8.93
C ALA A 14 -13.47 -10.96 10.33
N GLY A 15 -13.82 -11.82 11.31
CA GLY A 15 -14.11 -11.38 12.67
C GLY A 15 -15.50 -10.77 12.81
N SER A 16 -16.03 -10.74 14.02
CA SER A 16 -17.41 -10.30 14.28
C SER A 16 -17.54 -9.26 15.40
N SER A 17 -16.45 -8.94 16.10
CA SER A 17 -16.47 -8.06 17.27
C SER A 17 -15.21 -7.22 17.37
N GLY A 18 -15.25 -6.16 18.18
CA GLY A 18 -14.15 -5.23 18.41
C GLY A 18 -14.02 -4.14 17.35
N PRO A 19 -12.96 -3.29 17.46
CA PRO A 19 -12.65 -2.25 16.48
C PRO A 19 -12.47 -2.82 15.08
N ILE A 20 -12.76 -2.00 14.06
CA ILE A 20 -12.55 -2.42 12.67
C ILE A 20 -11.14 -2.09 12.20
N ILE A 21 -10.49 -3.08 11.58
CA ILE A 21 -9.21 -2.92 10.90
C ILE A 21 -9.45 -2.94 9.40
N VAL A 22 -9.11 -1.88 8.68
CA VAL A 22 -9.09 -1.88 7.22
C VAL A 22 -7.69 -2.18 6.73
N LEU A 23 -7.59 -3.16 5.85
CA LEU A 23 -6.35 -3.70 5.33
C LEU A 23 -6.24 -3.34 3.84
N VAL A 24 -5.19 -2.60 3.47
CA VAL A 24 -4.97 -2.09 2.12
C VAL A 24 -3.73 -2.76 1.52
N HIS A 25 -3.96 -3.53 0.46
CA HIS A 25 -2.93 -4.39 -0.15
C HIS A 25 -1.91 -3.62 -0.99
N SER A 26 -0.76 -4.26 -1.26
CA SER A 26 0.24 -3.76 -2.21
C SER A 26 -0.20 -3.90 -3.66
N SER A 27 0.47 -3.20 -4.57
CA SER A 27 0.35 -3.45 -6.01
C SER A 27 0.49 -4.93 -6.34
N VAL A 28 -0.20 -5.38 -7.39
CA VAL A 28 -0.13 -6.76 -7.94
C VAL A 28 -0.61 -7.86 -6.98
N SER A 29 -1.39 -7.51 -5.94
CA SER A 29 -1.69 -8.42 -4.84
C SER A 29 -3.20 -8.65 -4.64
N GLY A 30 -3.93 -7.69 -4.08
CA GLY A 30 -5.35 -7.80 -3.75
C GLY A 30 -5.63 -8.18 -2.28
N ALA A 31 -6.90 -8.14 -1.89
CA ALA A 31 -7.36 -8.35 -0.51
C ALA A 31 -6.88 -9.67 0.11
N ARG A 32 -6.64 -10.70 -0.72
CA ARG A 32 -6.17 -12.03 -0.26
C ARG A 32 -4.78 -12.01 0.38
N GLN A 33 -4.00 -10.94 0.16
CA GLN A 33 -2.72 -10.72 0.84
C GLN A 33 -2.86 -10.88 2.36
N TRP A 34 -3.97 -10.41 2.90
CA TRP A 34 -4.17 -10.25 4.33
C TRP A 34 -4.80 -11.47 5.04
N ARG A 35 -5.10 -12.55 4.31
CA ARG A 35 -5.83 -13.71 4.87
C ARG A 35 -5.25 -14.21 6.20
N ARG A 36 -3.92 -14.38 6.27
CA ARG A 36 -3.27 -14.87 7.50
C ARG A 36 -3.37 -13.87 8.64
N LEU A 37 -3.13 -12.60 8.40
CA LEU A 37 -3.27 -11.56 9.42
C LEU A 37 -4.72 -11.46 9.93
N MET A 38 -5.69 -11.54 9.03
CA MET A 38 -7.11 -11.56 9.39
C MET A 38 -7.46 -12.75 10.26
N ASP A 39 -6.93 -13.93 9.95
CA ASP A 39 -7.12 -15.14 10.78
C ASP A 39 -6.49 -14.99 12.17
N ASP A 40 -5.31 -14.34 12.28
CA ASP A 40 -4.61 -14.10 13.54
C ASP A 40 -5.32 -13.07 14.45
N LEU A 41 -6.19 -12.22 13.86
CA LEU A 41 -6.83 -11.10 14.55
C LEU A 41 -8.34 -11.28 14.78
N LYS A 42 -8.99 -12.24 14.12
CA LYS A 42 -10.47 -12.38 14.08
C LYS A 42 -11.17 -12.51 15.42
N ASP A 43 -10.47 -12.95 16.46
CA ASP A 43 -11.06 -13.14 17.80
C ASP A 43 -11.20 -11.82 18.58
N ARG A 44 -10.53 -10.76 18.14
CA ARG A 44 -10.51 -9.46 18.82
C ARG A 44 -10.93 -8.28 17.95
N PHE A 45 -10.90 -8.46 16.64
CA PHE A 45 -11.13 -7.40 15.68
C PHE A 45 -12.05 -7.84 14.55
N ARG A 46 -12.82 -6.90 14.04
CA ARG A 46 -13.41 -6.98 12.70
C ARG A 46 -12.35 -6.54 11.69
N SER A 47 -12.12 -7.30 10.66
CA SER A 47 -11.14 -6.97 9.63
C SER A 47 -11.84 -6.86 8.28
N ARG A 48 -11.52 -5.82 7.51
CA ARG A 48 -11.98 -5.60 6.13
C ARG A 48 -10.79 -5.37 5.21
N ALA A 49 -10.48 -6.34 4.36
CA ALA A 49 -9.45 -6.20 3.34
C ALA A 49 -10.07 -5.68 2.04
N VAL A 50 -9.70 -4.47 1.64
CA VAL A 50 -10.27 -3.75 0.49
C VAL A 50 -9.47 -4.08 -0.77
N ASN A 51 -10.14 -4.33 -1.89
CA ASN A 51 -9.54 -4.35 -3.21
C ASN A 51 -9.55 -2.94 -3.82
N LEU A 52 -8.37 -2.45 -4.19
CA LEU A 52 -8.16 -1.18 -4.87
C LEU A 52 -8.64 -1.23 -6.34
N PHE A 53 -8.63 -0.12 -7.06
CA PHE A 53 -9.03 -0.08 -8.48
C PHE A 53 -8.31 -1.13 -9.31
N GLY A 54 -9.09 -1.94 -10.04
CA GLY A 54 -8.59 -3.00 -10.91
C GLY A 54 -8.23 -4.32 -10.22
N TYR A 55 -8.43 -4.42 -8.90
CA TYR A 55 -8.22 -5.66 -8.15
C TYR A 55 -9.55 -6.27 -7.68
N GLY A 56 -9.58 -7.61 -7.58
CA GLY A 56 -10.78 -8.35 -7.22
C GLY A 56 -11.93 -8.04 -8.17
N LYS A 57 -13.06 -7.60 -7.62
CA LYS A 57 -14.23 -7.14 -8.37
C LYS A 57 -14.36 -5.61 -8.39
N THR A 58 -13.46 -4.88 -7.76
CA THR A 58 -13.42 -3.41 -7.86
C THR A 58 -13.10 -3.03 -9.31
N PRO A 59 -13.90 -2.16 -9.96
CA PRO A 59 -13.66 -1.77 -11.35
C PRO A 59 -12.25 -1.22 -11.56
N ALA A 60 -11.74 -1.37 -12.79
CA ALA A 60 -10.51 -0.68 -13.18
C ALA A 60 -10.71 0.84 -13.16
N TRP A 61 -9.62 1.60 -12.96
CA TRP A 61 -9.64 3.05 -13.08
C TRP A 61 -10.12 3.47 -14.48
N GLN A 62 -11.13 4.33 -14.52
CA GLN A 62 -11.79 4.82 -15.73
C GLN A 62 -11.64 6.33 -15.90
N GLY A 63 -10.84 6.98 -15.03
CA GLY A 63 -10.66 8.43 -15.08
C GLY A 63 -9.95 8.88 -16.35
N ASN A 64 -10.31 10.07 -16.83
CA ASN A 64 -9.68 10.75 -17.97
C ASN A 64 -8.47 11.61 -17.57
N ARG A 65 -7.96 11.44 -16.35
CA ARG A 65 -6.80 12.09 -15.76
C ARG A 65 -5.93 11.06 -15.03
N SER A 66 -4.73 11.47 -14.61
CA SER A 66 -3.89 10.68 -13.71
C SER A 66 -4.65 10.30 -12.44
N GLN A 67 -4.47 9.07 -11.99
CA GLN A 67 -5.00 8.59 -10.72
C GLN A 67 -4.26 9.24 -9.57
N THR A 68 -4.97 9.56 -8.49
CA THR A 68 -4.40 10.15 -7.27
C THR A 68 -4.52 9.19 -6.08
N LEU A 69 -3.76 9.45 -5.02
CA LEU A 69 -3.94 8.73 -3.75
C LEU A 69 -5.34 8.96 -3.17
N GLU A 70 -5.94 10.13 -3.40
CA GLU A 70 -7.29 10.46 -2.94
C GLU A 70 -8.35 9.59 -3.63
N ASP A 71 -8.21 9.30 -4.93
CA ASP A 71 -9.12 8.39 -5.64
C ASP A 71 -9.12 6.99 -5.00
N GLN A 72 -7.94 6.44 -4.71
CA GLN A 72 -7.80 5.14 -4.07
C GLN A 72 -8.26 5.16 -2.61
N ALA A 73 -7.91 6.20 -1.86
CA ALA A 73 -8.35 6.39 -0.48
C ALA A 73 -9.88 6.52 -0.37
N GLY A 74 -10.53 7.09 -1.38
CA GLY A 74 -11.98 7.14 -1.50
C GLY A 74 -12.64 5.76 -1.46
N LEU A 75 -12.01 4.72 -2.04
CA LEU A 75 -12.48 3.34 -1.94
C LEU A 75 -12.42 2.82 -0.49
N VAL A 76 -11.34 3.14 0.23
CA VAL A 76 -11.17 2.74 1.64
C VAL A 76 -12.25 3.38 2.49
N VAL A 77 -12.51 4.68 2.29
CA VAL A 77 -13.56 5.42 3.00
C VAL A 77 -14.95 4.85 2.67
N ALA A 78 -15.23 4.62 1.39
CA ALA A 78 -16.52 4.08 0.91
C ALA A 78 -16.78 2.64 1.39
N ALA A 79 -15.74 1.89 1.69
CA ALA A 79 -15.87 0.53 2.21
C ALA A 79 -16.31 0.49 3.69
N LEU A 80 -16.35 1.62 4.39
CA LEU A 80 -16.67 1.69 5.82
C LEU A 80 -18.07 2.26 6.06
N PRO A 81 -18.80 1.79 7.10
CA PRO A 81 -19.98 2.48 7.59
C PRO A 81 -19.64 3.92 8.02
N ALA A 82 -20.55 4.85 7.75
CA ALA A 82 -20.33 6.27 8.04
C ALA A 82 -20.25 6.56 9.56
N ASP A 83 -20.89 5.74 10.37
CA ASP A 83 -20.96 5.82 11.83
C ASP A 83 -19.81 5.08 12.55
N GLU A 84 -18.89 4.45 11.82
CA GLU A 84 -17.72 3.81 12.42
C GLU A 84 -16.72 4.89 12.86
N ASN A 85 -16.53 5.04 14.17
CA ASN A 85 -15.75 6.13 14.77
C ASN A 85 -14.37 5.72 15.28
N GLU A 86 -14.08 4.41 15.32
CA GLU A 86 -12.78 3.89 15.71
C GLU A 86 -12.29 2.90 14.66
N VAL A 87 -11.39 3.38 13.80
CA VAL A 87 -10.86 2.64 12.66
C VAL A 87 -9.35 2.50 12.81
N TYR A 88 -8.86 1.29 12.63
CA TYR A 88 -7.44 1.01 12.47
C TYR A 88 -7.15 0.77 10.98
N LEU A 89 -6.06 1.33 10.48
CA LEU A 89 -5.62 1.12 9.10
C LEU A 89 -4.30 0.37 9.07
N VAL A 90 -4.18 -0.57 8.17
CA VAL A 90 -2.92 -1.27 7.86
C VAL A 90 -2.73 -1.24 6.35
N GLY A 91 -1.62 -0.68 5.88
CA GLY A 91 -1.30 -0.61 4.47
C GLY A 91 0.09 -1.12 4.14
N HIS A 92 0.23 -1.82 3.02
CA HIS A 92 1.51 -2.33 2.53
C HIS A 92 1.88 -1.68 1.20
N SER A 93 3.12 -1.18 1.08
CA SER A 93 3.64 -0.62 -0.17
C SER A 93 2.72 0.49 -0.70
N PHE A 94 2.20 0.37 -1.92
CA PHE A 94 1.18 1.27 -2.47
C PHE A 94 -0.02 1.43 -1.54
N GLY A 95 -0.54 0.33 -0.99
CA GLY A 95 -1.61 0.36 0.00
C GLY A 95 -1.24 1.12 1.27
N GLY A 96 0.05 1.22 1.62
CA GLY A 96 0.53 2.08 2.69
C GLY A 96 0.35 3.56 2.38
N SER A 97 0.72 3.98 1.16
CA SER A 97 0.50 5.37 0.70
C SER A 97 -1.00 5.72 0.61
N VAL A 98 -1.83 4.75 0.16
CA VAL A 98 -3.29 4.89 0.16
C VAL A 98 -3.84 4.99 1.59
N ALA A 99 -3.33 4.20 2.54
CA ALA A 99 -3.74 4.24 3.95
C ALA A 99 -3.37 5.57 4.62
N MET A 100 -2.21 6.16 4.29
CA MET A 100 -1.85 7.53 4.72
C MET A 100 -2.91 8.54 4.26
N LYS A 101 -3.28 8.50 2.98
CA LYS A 101 -4.29 9.42 2.44
C LYS A 101 -5.68 9.18 3.03
N ALA A 102 -6.08 7.92 3.21
CA ALA A 102 -7.34 7.57 3.86
C ALA A 102 -7.38 8.05 5.32
N ALA A 103 -6.28 7.89 6.07
CA ALA A 103 -6.17 8.42 7.43
C ALA A 103 -6.37 9.94 7.48
N ALA A 104 -5.74 10.67 6.56
CA ALA A 104 -5.89 12.12 6.46
C ALA A 104 -7.34 12.55 6.13
N LEU A 105 -8.02 11.83 5.22
CA LEU A 105 -9.41 12.11 4.86
C LEU A 105 -10.40 11.81 6.00
N MET A 106 -10.12 10.76 6.78
CA MET A 106 -10.98 10.32 7.88
C MET A 106 -10.70 11.05 9.20
N GLY A 107 -9.51 11.66 9.32
CA GLY A 107 -9.11 12.43 10.50
C GLY A 107 -9.18 11.60 11.79
N GLY A 108 -9.72 12.17 12.85
CA GLY A 108 -9.82 11.58 14.18
C GLY A 108 -10.56 10.23 14.27
N ARG A 109 -11.21 9.77 13.20
CA ARG A 109 -11.79 8.42 13.14
C ARG A 109 -10.72 7.33 13.08
N VAL A 110 -9.54 7.65 12.52
CA VAL A 110 -8.42 6.70 12.47
C VAL A 110 -7.58 6.88 13.70
N THR A 111 -7.60 5.88 14.58
CA THR A 111 -6.90 5.92 15.87
C THR A 111 -5.58 5.17 15.85
N LYS A 112 -5.41 4.19 14.95
CA LYS A 112 -4.13 3.49 14.72
C LYS A 112 -3.84 3.33 13.23
N LEU A 113 -2.57 3.50 12.84
CA LEU A 113 -2.10 3.33 11.49
C LEU A 113 -0.82 2.47 11.46
N VAL A 114 -0.80 1.43 10.64
CA VAL A 114 0.40 0.61 10.38
C VAL A 114 0.78 0.75 8.91
N LEU A 115 2.02 1.16 8.67
CA LEU A 115 2.61 1.35 7.36
C LEU A 115 3.74 0.34 7.15
N LEU A 116 3.54 -0.61 6.26
CA LEU A 116 4.49 -1.66 5.92
C LEU A 116 5.16 -1.31 4.59
N GLU A 117 6.47 -1.04 4.61
CA GLU A 117 7.24 -0.77 3.37
C GLU A 117 6.54 0.26 2.45
N THR A 118 5.95 1.32 3.04
CA THR A 118 5.15 2.31 2.30
C THR A 118 5.99 3.12 1.32
N ASN A 119 5.39 3.54 0.19
CA ASN A 119 6.10 4.06 -0.97
C ASN A 119 5.62 5.43 -1.51
N PRO A 120 5.42 6.47 -0.71
CA PRO A 120 5.13 7.82 -1.21
C PRO A 120 6.38 8.43 -1.87
N PHE A 121 6.71 7.96 -3.08
CA PHE A 121 7.99 8.24 -3.76
C PHE A 121 8.25 9.72 -4.04
N TYR A 122 7.21 10.54 -4.24
CA TYR A 122 7.34 11.98 -4.42
C TYR A 122 8.06 12.67 -3.25
N LEU A 123 7.99 12.11 -2.02
CA LEU A 123 8.73 12.64 -0.85
C LEU A 123 10.23 12.61 -1.04
N LEU A 124 10.75 11.66 -1.82
CA LEU A 124 12.18 11.58 -2.14
C LEU A 124 12.65 12.82 -2.87
N GLN A 125 11.90 13.25 -3.90
CA GLN A 125 12.19 14.47 -4.65
C GLN A 125 12.04 15.72 -3.78
N GLN A 126 10.96 15.81 -3.01
CA GLN A 126 10.72 16.95 -2.12
C GLN A 126 11.82 17.10 -1.06
N ALA A 127 12.38 15.99 -0.57
CA ALA A 127 13.47 15.99 0.41
C ALA A 127 14.87 16.06 -0.22
N GLY A 128 14.99 16.10 -1.55
CA GLY A 128 16.27 16.22 -2.26
C GLY A 128 17.05 14.91 -2.40
N HIS A 129 16.44 13.75 -2.12
CA HIS A 129 17.06 12.42 -2.27
C HIS A 129 16.98 11.93 -3.71
N MET A 130 17.71 12.59 -4.61
CA MET A 130 17.58 12.41 -6.05
C MET A 130 18.01 11.04 -6.55
N GLU A 131 18.97 10.37 -5.92
CA GLU A 131 19.40 9.01 -6.28
C GLU A 131 18.26 8.01 -6.03
N ALA A 132 17.69 8.04 -4.84
CA ALA A 132 16.56 7.19 -4.49
C ALA A 132 15.33 7.48 -5.35
N PHE A 133 15.08 8.76 -5.65
CA PHE A 133 14.00 9.16 -6.55
C PHE A 133 14.21 8.63 -7.96
N ALA A 134 15.43 8.76 -8.51
CA ALA A 134 15.74 8.26 -9.86
C ALA A 134 15.59 6.75 -9.98
N GLU A 135 15.92 5.98 -8.92
CA GLU A 135 15.70 4.52 -8.89
C GLU A 135 14.21 4.18 -8.99
N ALA A 136 13.36 4.83 -8.19
CA ALA A 136 11.91 4.65 -8.27
C ALA A 136 11.34 5.09 -9.62
N GLN A 137 11.83 6.22 -10.15
CA GLN A 137 11.45 6.75 -11.45
C GLN A 137 11.79 5.79 -12.60
N ALA A 138 12.96 5.15 -12.56
CA ALA A 138 13.36 4.17 -13.57
C ALA A 138 12.40 2.96 -13.63
N LEU A 139 11.92 2.48 -12.47
CA LEU A 139 10.92 1.43 -12.45
C LEU A 139 9.57 1.92 -13.00
N ARG A 140 9.12 3.10 -12.57
CA ARG A 140 7.90 3.74 -13.12
C ARG A 140 7.95 3.85 -14.64
N ASP A 141 9.04 4.40 -15.17
CA ASP A 141 9.18 4.66 -16.61
C ASP A 141 9.13 3.36 -17.40
N CYS A 142 9.77 2.30 -16.90
CA CYS A 142 9.68 0.95 -17.49
C CYS A 142 8.22 0.43 -17.52
N ILE A 143 7.50 0.53 -16.40
CA ILE A 143 6.10 0.07 -16.34
C ILE A 143 5.21 0.90 -17.27
N LYS A 144 5.41 2.22 -17.32
CA LYS A 144 4.65 3.12 -18.21
C LYS A 144 4.94 2.84 -19.69
N GLU A 145 6.21 2.69 -20.07
CA GLU A 145 6.60 2.41 -21.48
C GLU A 145 6.03 1.07 -21.97
N PHE A 146 6.28 0.01 -21.21
CA PHE A 146 5.86 -1.33 -21.63
C PHE A 146 4.35 -1.54 -21.47
N GLY A 147 3.72 -0.96 -20.48
CA GLY A 147 2.27 -0.95 -20.31
C GLY A 147 1.55 -0.23 -21.45
N ALA A 148 2.05 0.96 -21.86
CA ALA A 148 1.47 1.72 -22.98
C ALA A 148 1.58 0.98 -24.32
N SER A 149 2.64 0.17 -24.52
CA SER A 149 2.82 -0.65 -25.71
C SER A 149 2.19 -2.05 -25.62
N GLY A 150 1.50 -2.37 -24.52
CA GLY A 150 0.86 -3.68 -24.29
C GLY A 150 1.83 -4.82 -23.98
N ARG A 151 3.12 -4.53 -23.76
CA ARG A 151 4.16 -5.53 -23.45
C ARG A 151 4.20 -5.83 -21.94
N TRP A 152 3.10 -6.33 -21.41
CA TRP A 152 2.92 -6.54 -19.98
C TRP A 152 3.84 -7.58 -19.37
N GLU A 153 4.32 -8.56 -20.15
CA GLU A 153 5.30 -9.53 -19.69
C GLU A 153 6.59 -8.85 -19.24
N ILE A 154 7.11 -7.89 -20.03
CA ILE A 154 8.35 -7.17 -19.71
C ILE A 154 8.15 -6.29 -18.46
N ALA A 155 7.00 -5.61 -18.37
CA ALA A 155 6.64 -4.85 -17.18
C ALA A 155 6.58 -5.75 -15.93
N ALA A 156 5.98 -6.93 -16.05
CA ALA A 156 5.84 -7.91 -14.98
C ALA A 156 7.20 -8.46 -14.53
N GLU A 157 8.08 -8.82 -15.46
CA GLU A 157 9.45 -9.26 -15.18
C GLU A 157 10.21 -8.19 -14.41
N ARG A 158 10.21 -6.95 -14.91
CA ARG A 158 10.92 -5.85 -14.26
C ARG A 158 10.41 -5.57 -12.85
N PHE A 159 9.11 -5.60 -12.67
CA PHE A 159 8.49 -5.40 -11.36
C PHE A 159 8.81 -6.55 -10.39
N ALA A 160 8.68 -7.79 -10.84
CA ALA A 160 8.94 -8.96 -10.00
C ALA A 160 10.41 -9.03 -9.55
N ASP A 161 11.35 -8.81 -10.48
CA ASP A 161 12.78 -8.84 -10.19
C ASP A 161 13.25 -7.67 -9.34
N TYR A 162 12.60 -6.50 -9.45
CA TYR A 162 12.91 -5.37 -8.60
C TYR A 162 12.53 -5.60 -7.13
N TRP A 163 11.31 -6.08 -6.88
CA TRP A 163 10.78 -6.25 -5.53
C TRP A 163 11.15 -7.59 -4.87
N GLY A 164 11.31 -8.64 -5.66
CA GLY A 164 11.63 -9.99 -5.17
C GLY A 164 13.10 -10.36 -5.28
N GLY A 165 13.89 -9.52 -5.95
CA GLY A 165 15.29 -9.78 -6.27
C GLY A 165 15.49 -10.41 -7.67
N PRO A 166 16.71 -10.30 -8.22
CA PRO A 166 17.04 -10.78 -9.56
C PRO A 166 16.69 -12.27 -9.77
N GLY A 167 15.98 -12.57 -10.85
CA GLY A 167 15.56 -13.93 -11.20
C GLY A 167 14.22 -14.36 -10.63
N THR A 168 13.55 -13.53 -9.83
CA THR A 168 12.21 -13.84 -9.30
C THR A 168 11.21 -14.15 -10.41
N TRP A 169 11.24 -13.38 -11.51
CA TRP A 169 10.39 -13.65 -12.67
C TRP A 169 10.74 -14.98 -13.36
N ARG A 170 12.00 -15.23 -13.61
CA ARG A 170 12.48 -16.48 -14.21
C ARG A 170 12.03 -17.70 -13.39
N ASP A 171 12.07 -17.60 -12.06
CA ASP A 171 11.73 -18.66 -11.14
C ASP A 171 10.21 -18.75 -10.87
N THR A 172 9.42 -17.77 -11.34
CA THR A 172 7.94 -17.78 -11.28
C THR A 172 7.39 -18.83 -12.27
N PRO A 173 6.58 -19.81 -11.79
CA PRO A 173 5.94 -20.80 -12.64
C PRO A 173 5.14 -20.19 -13.80
N LEU A 174 5.21 -20.77 -14.99
CA LEU A 174 4.58 -20.21 -16.21
C LEU A 174 3.06 -19.96 -16.02
N GLU A 175 2.38 -20.86 -15.34
CA GLU A 175 0.94 -20.73 -15.06
C GLU A 175 0.62 -19.51 -14.17
N ARG A 176 1.57 -19.02 -13.40
CA ARG A 176 1.41 -17.84 -12.54
C ARG A 176 1.77 -16.54 -13.26
N ARG A 177 2.62 -16.61 -14.29
CA ARG A 177 3.04 -15.41 -15.03
C ARG A 177 1.88 -14.69 -15.71
N ALA A 178 0.97 -15.41 -16.37
CA ALA A 178 -0.21 -14.83 -17.01
C ALA A 178 -1.13 -14.12 -16.01
N ALA A 179 -1.28 -14.68 -14.80
CA ALA A 179 -2.03 -14.04 -13.73
C ALA A 179 -1.32 -12.77 -13.23
N PHE A 180 0.01 -12.80 -13.10
CA PHE A 180 0.81 -11.65 -12.71
C PHE A 180 0.76 -10.52 -13.76
N GLU A 181 0.87 -10.84 -15.06
CA GLU A 181 0.72 -9.87 -16.16
C GLU A 181 -0.64 -9.19 -16.17
N THR A 182 -1.67 -9.91 -15.74
CA THR A 182 -3.00 -9.31 -15.56
C THR A 182 -3.04 -8.41 -14.34
N ALA A 183 -2.49 -8.88 -13.21
CA ALA A 183 -2.51 -8.17 -11.95
C ALA A 183 -1.63 -6.91 -11.92
N ILE A 184 -0.63 -6.77 -12.81
CA ILE A 184 0.22 -5.58 -12.88
C ILE A 184 -0.44 -4.41 -13.63
N ARG A 185 -1.49 -4.64 -14.42
CA ARG A 185 -2.12 -3.58 -15.23
C ARG A 185 -2.59 -2.37 -14.42
N PRO A 186 -3.21 -2.51 -13.25
CA PRO A 186 -3.55 -1.37 -12.39
C PRO A 186 -2.32 -0.54 -11.99
N ASN A 187 -1.15 -1.17 -11.81
CA ASN A 187 0.07 -0.51 -11.40
C ASN A 187 0.51 0.60 -12.37
N PHE A 188 0.12 0.51 -13.65
CA PHE A 188 0.33 1.58 -14.63
C PHE A 188 -0.23 2.93 -14.16
N PHE A 189 -1.38 2.94 -13.48
CA PHE A 189 -2.04 4.15 -12.97
C PHE A 189 -1.60 4.50 -11.54
N GLU A 190 -1.25 3.49 -10.73
CA GLU A 190 -0.81 3.66 -9.35
C GLU A 190 0.46 4.50 -9.23
N TRP A 191 1.36 4.41 -10.23
CA TRP A 191 2.57 5.20 -10.27
C TRP A 191 2.31 6.71 -10.26
N ASP A 192 1.27 7.18 -10.95
CA ASP A 192 0.91 8.60 -10.94
C ASP A 192 0.56 9.04 -9.52
N ALA A 193 -0.20 8.22 -8.80
CA ALA A 193 -0.63 8.53 -7.44
C ALA A 193 0.53 8.68 -6.43
N VAL A 194 1.59 7.86 -6.55
CA VAL A 194 2.73 7.91 -5.62
C VAL A 194 3.87 8.83 -6.06
N MET A 195 3.81 9.35 -7.29
CA MET A 195 4.81 10.28 -7.83
C MET A 195 4.31 11.73 -7.85
N ASP A 196 2.99 11.95 -7.97
CA ASP A 196 2.40 13.27 -8.20
C ASP A 196 1.64 13.82 -6.97
N GLU A 197 1.61 13.09 -5.85
CA GLU A 197 1.05 13.61 -4.58
C GLU A 197 1.91 14.79 -4.06
N THR A 198 1.28 15.74 -3.39
CA THR A 198 1.94 16.99 -2.98
C THR A 198 2.05 17.20 -1.47
N THR A 199 1.38 16.37 -0.67
CA THR A 199 1.41 16.48 0.80
C THR A 199 2.83 16.25 1.31
N SER A 200 3.45 17.25 1.93
CA SER A 200 4.82 17.15 2.43
C SER A 200 4.94 16.20 3.64
N ALA A 201 6.17 15.72 3.90
CA ALA A 201 6.42 14.87 5.07
C ALA A 201 5.99 15.54 6.38
N ARG A 202 6.16 16.87 6.51
CA ARG A 202 5.69 17.63 7.67
C ARG A 202 4.18 17.62 7.79
N GLN A 203 3.47 17.83 6.69
CA GLN A 203 2.01 17.77 6.70
C GLN A 203 1.51 16.36 7.06
N TRP A 204 2.19 15.30 6.59
CA TRP A 204 1.86 13.94 7.06
C TRP A 204 2.02 13.79 8.57
N ALA A 205 3.06 14.36 9.17
CA ALA A 205 3.24 14.32 10.62
C ALA A 205 2.09 14.99 11.39
N ASP A 206 1.47 16.01 10.80
CA ASP A 206 0.34 16.73 11.39
C ASP A 206 -1.02 16.04 11.13
N LEU A 207 -1.15 15.28 10.03
CA LEU A 207 -2.40 14.65 9.58
C LEU A 207 -2.60 13.22 10.07
N LEU A 208 -1.51 12.46 10.25
CA LEU A 208 -1.60 11.05 10.63
C LEU A 208 -1.76 10.88 12.14
N PRO A 209 -2.42 9.79 12.58
CA PRO A 209 -2.65 9.57 14.00
C PRO A 209 -1.32 9.45 14.77
N PRO A 210 -1.24 9.92 16.03
CA PRO A 210 -0.06 9.74 16.87
C PRO A 210 0.33 8.26 17.03
N ALA A 211 -0.66 7.35 17.14
CA ALA A 211 -0.42 5.92 17.14
C ALA A 211 -0.23 5.41 15.70
N THR A 212 0.93 5.74 15.12
CA THR A 212 1.38 5.24 13.82
C THR A 212 2.62 4.39 14.00
N GLN A 213 2.63 3.20 13.37
CA GLN A 213 3.78 2.31 13.29
C GLN A 213 4.26 2.18 11.85
N ILE A 214 5.57 2.35 11.63
CA ILE A 214 6.24 2.14 10.35
C ILE A 214 7.10 0.89 10.48
N ILE A 215 6.82 -0.14 9.66
CA ILE A 215 7.52 -1.42 9.65
C ILE A 215 8.27 -1.55 8.34
N TYR A 216 9.55 -1.91 8.39
CA TYR A 216 10.41 -2.03 7.21
C TYR A 216 11.55 -3.01 7.43
N ASP A 217 12.08 -3.54 6.33
CA ASP A 217 13.36 -4.28 6.34
C ASP A 217 14.51 -3.28 6.14
N PRO A 218 15.52 -3.23 7.02
CA PRO A 218 16.70 -2.38 6.80
C PRO A 218 17.50 -2.77 5.55
N GLY A 219 17.31 -3.99 5.02
CA GLY A 219 17.88 -4.48 3.76
C GLY A 219 17.03 -4.21 2.51
N THR A 220 15.87 -3.54 2.63
CA THR A 220 14.99 -3.22 1.48
C THR A 220 15.65 -2.26 0.48
N VAL A 221 15.01 -2.02 -0.66
CA VAL A 221 15.52 -1.12 -1.72
C VAL A 221 15.72 0.31 -1.22
N LEU A 222 16.67 1.01 -1.85
CA LEU A 222 17.07 2.37 -1.45
C LEU A 222 15.87 3.34 -1.34
N PRO A 223 14.92 3.41 -2.29
CA PRO A 223 13.79 4.33 -2.18
C PRO A 223 12.97 4.14 -0.90
N ILE A 224 12.69 2.90 -0.51
CA ILE A 224 11.88 2.61 0.70
C ILE A 224 12.62 3.01 1.97
N ARG A 225 13.90 2.64 2.10
CA ARG A 225 14.72 3.05 3.26
C ARG A 225 14.78 4.55 3.41
N THR A 226 15.01 5.25 2.30
CA THR A 226 15.08 6.71 2.28
C THR A 226 13.73 7.36 2.66
N ILE A 227 12.61 6.80 2.24
CA ILE A 227 11.28 7.26 2.69
C ILE A 227 11.14 7.13 4.21
N VAL A 228 11.58 6.00 4.79
CA VAL A 228 11.56 5.82 6.27
C VAL A 228 12.40 6.91 6.96
N GLU A 229 13.58 7.24 6.42
CA GLU A 229 14.43 8.33 6.94
C GLU A 229 13.75 9.70 6.83
N VAL A 230 13.11 9.99 5.70
CA VAL A 230 12.36 11.25 5.48
C VAL A 230 11.20 11.37 6.48
N LEU A 231 10.43 10.30 6.69
CA LEU A 231 9.33 10.28 7.65
C LEU A 231 9.84 10.41 9.09
N ARG A 232 10.93 9.74 9.44
CA ARG A 232 11.58 9.86 10.77
C ARG A 232 12.10 11.27 11.01
N GLY A 233 12.62 11.91 9.99
CA GLY A 233 13.12 13.30 10.03
C GLY A 233 12.05 14.35 10.34
N THR A 234 10.77 14.03 10.29
CA THR A 234 9.67 14.94 10.69
C THR A 234 9.62 15.21 12.17
N GLY A 235 10.20 14.34 13.00
CA GLY A 235 10.15 14.39 14.46
C GLY A 235 8.82 13.91 15.06
N ALA A 236 7.90 13.38 14.25
CA ALA A 236 6.68 12.73 14.75
C ALA A 236 7.05 11.54 15.64
N GLN A 237 6.33 11.39 16.74
CA GLN A 237 6.62 10.34 17.74
C GLN A 237 5.99 8.98 17.32
N TRP A 238 6.23 8.58 16.09
CA TRP A 238 5.78 7.30 15.54
C TRP A 238 6.69 6.16 15.96
N THR A 239 6.15 4.96 16.01
CA THR A 239 6.94 3.74 16.26
C THR A 239 7.58 3.25 14.96
N TYR A 240 8.86 2.88 15.03
CA TYR A 240 9.61 2.31 13.91
C TYR A 240 10.07 0.91 14.27
N SER A 241 9.67 -0.09 13.49
CA SER A 241 10.00 -1.50 13.72
C SER A 241 10.76 -2.06 12.52
N GLU A 242 11.96 -2.55 12.77
CA GLU A 242 12.77 -3.24 11.78
C GLU A 242 12.46 -4.73 11.76
N VAL A 243 12.34 -5.30 10.56
CA VAL A 243 12.18 -6.75 10.35
C VAL A 243 13.26 -7.23 9.38
N PRO A 244 14.49 -7.44 9.86
CA PRO A 244 15.62 -7.83 9.03
C PRO A 244 15.37 -9.14 8.29
N GLY A 245 15.68 -9.17 6.98
CA GLY A 245 15.51 -10.36 6.13
C GLY A 245 14.05 -10.66 5.74
N GLY A 246 13.13 -9.76 6.04
CA GLY A 246 11.76 -9.84 5.55
C GLY A 246 11.65 -9.55 4.06
N GLY A 247 12.31 -8.49 3.62
CA GLY A 247 12.20 -7.93 2.27
C GLY A 247 10.89 -7.20 2.04
N HIS A 248 10.82 -6.47 0.92
CA HIS A 248 9.63 -5.68 0.57
C HIS A 248 8.33 -6.50 0.55
N MET A 249 8.40 -7.74 0.09
CA MET A 249 7.23 -8.61 -0.06
C MET A 249 6.91 -9.45 1.19
N ALA A 250 7.53 -9.16 2.35
CA ALA A 250 7.37 -9.93 3.58
C ALA A 250 5.90 -10.15 4.02
N PRO A 251 4.96 -9.20 3.88
CA PRO A 251 3.57 -9.46 4.24
C PRO A 251 2.93 -10.63 3.47
N LEU A 252 3.46 -10.98 2.29
CA LEU A 252 3.02 -12.12 1.49
C LEU A 252 3.89 -13.36 1.68
N THR A 253 5.23 -13.17 1.75
CA THR A 253 6.20 -14.28 1.70
C THR A 253 6.63 -14.74 3.08
N ARG A 254 6.66 -13.84 4.06
CA ARG A 254 7.10 -14.06 5.44
C ARG A 254 6.11 -13.49 6.46
N PRO A 255 4.80 -13.82 6.36
CA PRO A 255 3.81 -13.35 7.34
C PRO A 255 4.11 -13.79 8.78
N ASP A 256 4.91 -14.85 8.94
CA ASP A 256 5.45 -15.30 10.22
C ASP A 256 6.32 -14.25 10.93
N LEU A 257 7.01 -13.40 10.19
CA LEU A 257 7.81 -12.29 10.72
C LEU A 257 6.98 -11.02 10.94
N ILE A 258 6.05 -10.75 10.05
CA ILE A 258 5.30 -9.47 10.01
C ILE A 258 4.09 -9.47 10.93
N ASN A 259 3.26 -10.54 10.88
CA ASN A 259 1.99 -10.57 11.59
C ASN A 259 2.12 -10.38 13.11
N PRO A 260 3.12 -10.97 13.81
CA PRO A 260 3.29 -10.72 15.24
C PRO A 260 3.53 -9.24 15.56
N VAL A 261 4.36 -8.54 14.78
CA VAL A 261 4.71 -7.13 14.98
C VAL A 261 3.48 -6.23 14.79
N VAL A 262 2.71 -6.48 13.72
CA VAL A 262 1.45 -5.77 13.45
C VAL A 262 0.43 -6.05 14.55
N ALA A 263 0.24 -7.32 14.92
CA ALA A 263 -0.75 -7.72 15.91
C ALA A 263 -0.45 -7.17 17.32
N GLU A 264 0.81 -7.11 17.72
CA GLU A 264 1.24 -6.50 18.99
C GLU A 264 0.83 -5.02 19.05
N PHE A 265 1.15 -4.24 18.02
CA PHE A 265 0.81 -2.83 17.96
C PHE A 265 -0.71 -2.59 17.94
N LEU A 266 -1.46 -3.39 17.18
CA LEU A 266 -2.91 -3.24 17.12
C LEU A 266 -3.60 -3.58 18.46
N ARG A 267 -3.02 -4.48 19.26
CA ARG A 267 -3.54 -4.90 20.57
C ARG A 267 -3.16 -3.97 21.71
N ALA A 268 -2.06 -3.23 21.61
CA ALA A 268 -1.61 -2.24 22.60
C ALA A 268 -2.61 -1.08 22.70
#